data_38cbee89f0de8872fe2dbf275aeb24d1
#
_entry.id   38cbee89f0de8872fe2dbf275aeb24d1
#
_cell.length_a   1.000
_cell.length_b   1.000
_cell.length_c   1.000
_cell.angle_alpha   90.00
_cell.angle_beta   90.00
_cell.angle_gamma   90.00
#
_symmetry.space_group_name_H-M   'P 1'
#
loop_
_entity.id
_entity.type
_entity.pdbx_description
1 polymer ?
#
loop_
_entity_poly.entity_id
_entity_poly.type
_entity_poly.pdbx_seq_one_letter_code
_entity_poly.pdbx_strand_id
1 'polypeptide(L)'
;MNKTEALTLLKQHVTSQSLIGHCLSTAAVMKGLAKELGEDEDLWETIGILHDIDFEEIDENMEKHGLSGYEILRSSGIEDEIALPIKRHNHLIFGNDYTTPVEICLQVADSVSGLIVACAYVKGGKITDVTVKTVTKKYKSSSFAAGCDRNRMALGDNLIPRERMYEIAIIEITDIKEELGLN
;
A
#
# COMPACT_ATOMS: atom_id res chain seq x y z
N MET A 1 7.15 -4.40 -16.17
CA MET A 1 8.14 -3.69 -15.28
C MET A 1 8.41 -4.59 -14.09
N ASN A 2 9.66 -4.71 -13.66
CA ASN A 2 9.99 -5.48 -12.46
C ASN A 2 10.18 -4.56 -11.23
N LYS A 3 10.26 -5.17 -10.01
CA LYS A 3 10.43 -4.44 -8.73
C LYS A 3 11.58 -3.43 -8.75
N THR A 4 12.73 -3.80 -9.31
CA THR A 4 13.92 -2.92 -9.34
C THR A 4 13.71 -1.70 -10.23
N GLU A 5 13.08 -1.89 -11.38
CA GLU A 5 12.74 -0.80 -12.31
C GLU A 5 11.72 0.15 -11.70
N ALA A 6 10.66 -0.40 -11.06
CA ALA A 6 9.65 0.39 -10.38
C ALA A 6 10.24 1.22 -9.23
N LEU A 7 11.10 0.62 -8.40
CA LEU A 7 11.76 1.31 -7.31
C LEU A 7 12.75 2.38 -7.80
N THR A 8 13.40 2.14 -8.93
CA THR A 8 14.28 3.13 -9.58
C THR A 8 13.47 4.34 -10.05
N LEU A 9 12.31 4.10 -10.66
CA LEU A 9 11.41 5.18 -11.09
C LEU A 9 10.86 5.95 -9.87
N LEU A 10 10.37 5.25 -8.84
CA LEU A 10 9.89 5.89 -7.61
C LEU A 10 10.94 6.85 -7.03
N LYS A 11 12.20 6.42 -6.92
CA LYS A 11 13.30 7.21 -6.33
C LYS A 11 13.73 8.42 -7.17
N GLN A 12 13.25 8.58 -8.40
CA GLN A 12 13.43 9.82 -9.16
C GLN A 12 12.48 10.93 -8.70
N HIS A 13 11.36 10.58 -8.08
CA HIS A 13 10.29 11.48 -7.66
C HIS A 13 10.13 11.57 -6.13
N VAL A 14 10.56 10.53 -5.41
CA VAL A 14 10.40 10.40 -3.95
C VAL A 14 11.77 10.26 -3.29
N THR A 15 12.07 11.15 -2.35
CA THR A 15 13.34 11.19 -1.60
C THR A 15 13.19 10.76 -0.14
N SER A 16 12.01 10.91 0.45
CA SER A 16 11.69 10.52 1.82
C SER A 16 11.81 9.01 2.02
N GLN A 17 12.72 8.59 2.90
CA GLN A 17 12.87 7.18 3.26
C GLN A 17 11.61 6.61 3.92
N SER A 18 10.85 7.45 4.64
CA SER A 18 9.58 7.05 5.24
C SER A 18 8.52 6.73 4.19
N LEU A 19 8.41 7.58 3.14
CA LEU A 19 7.48 7.35 2.05
C LEU A 19 7.90 6.17 1.18
N ILE A 20 9.20 6.01 0.89
CA ILE A 20 9.72 4.82 0.20
C ILE A 20 9.40 3.55 1.00
N GLY A 21 9.58 3.58 2.33
CA GLY A 21 9.22 2.45 3.20
C GLY A 21 7.70 2.16 3.18
N HIS A 22 6.85 3.20 3.11
CA HIS A 22 5.42 3.04 2.92
C HIS A 22 5.09 2.36 1.59
N CYS A 23 5.66 2.84 0.49
CA CYS A 23 5.47 2.24 -0.83
C CYS A 23 5.92 0.76 -0.87
N LEU A 24 7.07 0.44 -0.26
CA LEU A 24 7.56 -0.94 -0.18
C LEU A 24 6.65 -1.83 0.66
N SER A 25 6.17 -1.35 1.81
CA SER A 25 5.24 -2.13 2.64
C SER A 25 3.88 -2.33 1.98
N THR A 26 3.38 -1.32 1.28
CA THR A 26 2.15 -1.42 0.47
C THR A 26 2.34 -2.43 -0.67
N ALA A 27 3.47 -2.38 -1.37
CA ALA A 27 3.80 -3.31 -2.45
C ALA A 27 3.88 -4.78 -1.98
N ALA A 28 4.51 -5.03 -0.85
CA ALA A 28 4.57 -6.36 -0.26
C ALA A 28 3.18 -6.90 0.04
N VAL A 29 2.32 -6.10 0.66
CA VAL A 29 0.93 -6.48 0.92
C VAL A 29 0.16 -6.72 -0.38
N MET A 30 0.30 -5.85 -1.39
CA MET A 30 -0.33 -6.02 -2.70
C MET A 30 0.06 -7.35 -3.35
N LYS A 31 1.35 -7.70 -3.32
CA LYS A 31 1.85 -8.99 -3.81
C LYS A 31 1.18 -10.17 -3.13
N GLY A 32 1.14 -10.16 -1.80
CA GLY A 32 0.50 -11.23 -1.04
C GLY A 32 -1.01 -11.36 -1.29
N LEU A 33 -1.71 -10.22 -1.48
CA LEU A 33 -3.13 -10.22 -1.83
C LEU A 33 -3.35 -10.75 -3.25
N ALA A 34 -2.48 -10.38 -4.21
CA ALA A 34 -2.52 -10.92 -5.58
C ALA A 34 -2.39 -12.45 -5.56
N LYS A 35 -1.39 -12.97 -4.84
CA LYS A 35 -1.18 -14.41 -4.66
C LYS A 35 -2.40 -15.13 -4.08
N GLU A 36 -3.04 -14.56 -3.06
CA GLU A 36 -4.23 -15.12 -2.43
C GLU A 36 -5.42 -15.18 -3.39
N LEU A 37 -5.54 -14.19 -4.29
CA LEU A 37 -6.65 -14.08 -5.25
C LEU A 37 -6.35 -14.75 -6.59
N GLY A 38 -5.12 -15.25 -6.83
CA GLY A 38 -4.71 -15.84 -8.09
C GLY A 38 -4.46 -14.83 -9.21
N GLU A 39 -4.13 -13.59 -8.84
CA GLU A 39 -3.82 -12.48 -9.73
C GLU A 39 -2.31 -12.36 -9.99
N ASP A 40 -1.90 -11.42 -10.84
CA ASP A 40 -0.50 -11.19 -11.18
C ASP A 40 0.26 -10.49 -10.05
N GLU A 41 1.12 -11.26 -9.35
CA GLU A 41 1.90 -10.80 -8.20
C GLU A 41 2.87 -9.66 -8.56
N ASP A 42 3.54 -9.73 -9.71
CA ASP A 42 4.54 -8.74 -10.14
C ASP A 42 3.86 -7.44 -10.56
N LEU A 43 2.71 -7.53 -11.22
CA LEU A 43 1.89 -6.36 -11.57
C LEU A 43 1.43 -5.63 -10.31
N TRP A 44 0.88 -6.37 -9.34
CA TRP A 44 0.35 -5.74 -8.13
C TRP A 44 1.45 -5.20 -7.22
N GLU A 45 2.61 -5.87 -7.13
CA GLU A 45 3.79 -5.34 -6.44
C GLU A 45 4.24 -4.01 -7.08
N THR A 46 4.27 -3.95 -8.41
CA THR A 46 4.64 -2.72 -9.15
C THR A 46 3.66 -1.57 -8.86
N ILE A 47 2.36 -1.83 -8.86
CA ILE A 47 1.33 -0.84 -8.53
C ILE A 47 1.53 -0.32 -7.10
N GLY A 48 1.78 -1.21 -6.14
CA GLY A 48 2.03 -0.85 -4.76
C GLY A 48 3.30 0.00 -4.57
N ILE A 49 4.38 -0.26 -5.34
CA ILE A 49 5.60 0.57 -5.30
C ILE A 49 5.31 1.99 -5.80
N LEU A 50 4.52 2.13 -6.85
CA LEU A 50 4.38 3.39 -7.58
C LEU A 50 3.15 4.22 -7.16
N HIS A 51 2.30 3.73 -6.24
CA HIS A 51 1.01 4.38 -5.97
C HIS A 51 1.13 5.83 -5.48
N ASP A 52 2.16 6.14 -4.72
CA ASP A 52 2.43 7.46 -4.15
C ASP A 52 3.58 8.21 -4.85
N ILE A 53 3.86 7.91 -6.13
CA ILE A 53 4.99 8.49 -6.87
C ILE A 53 4.94 10.02 -6.94
N ASP A 54 3.76 10.62 -6.89
CA ASP A 54 3.54 12.06 -6.99
C ASP A 54 3.50 12.78 -5.63
N PHE A 55 3.51 12.04 -4.51
CA PHE A 55 3.16 12.57 -3.21
C PHE A 55 4.05 13.74 -2.75
N GLU A 56 5.35 13.71 -3.05
CA GLU A 56 6.27 14.81 -2.72
C GLU A 56 6.15 16.01 -3.69
N GLU A 57 5.64 15.79 -4.91
CA GLU A 57 5.56 16.84 -5.93
C GLU A 57 4.28 17.67 -5.87
N ILE A 58 3.25 17.18 -5.19
CA ILE A 58 1.93 17.84 -5.16
C ILE A 58 1.80 18.92 -4.08
N ASP A 59 2.85 19.21 -3.27
CA ASP A 59 2.85 20.21 -2.20
C ASP A 59 1.62 20.09 -1.28
N GLU A 60 1.31 18.86 -0.82
CA GLU A 60 0.14 18.54 0.02
C GLU A 60 -1.23 18.80 -0.63
N ASN A 61 -1.27 19.13 -1.92
CA ASN A 61 -2.52 19.33 -2.65
C ASN A 61 -3.14 17.99 -3.06
N MET A 62 -3.92 17.42 -2.15
CA MET A 62 -4.57 16.12 -2.34
C MET A 62 -5.55 16.08 -3.52
N GLU A 63 -5.99 17.22 -4.08
CA GLU A 63 -6.78 17.24 -5.32
C GLU A 63 -5.96 16.84 -6.56
N LYS A 64 -4.63 16.88 -6.46
CA LYS A 64 -3.71 16.44 -7.53
C LYS A 64 -3.23 15.02 -7.35
N HIS A 65 -3.28 14.49 -6.12
CA HIS A 65 -2.76 13.16 -5.80
C HIS A 65 -3.42 12.07 -6.64
N GLY A 66 -2.60 11.17 -7.17
CA GLY A 66 -2.99 10.13 -8.11
C GLY A 66 -3.17 10.65 -9.54
N LEU A 67 -3.69 11.87 -9.75
CA LEU A 67 -3.78 12.47 -11.08
C LEU A 67 -2.39 12.81 -11.62
N SER A 68 -1.56 13.48 -10.82
CA SER A 68 -0.16 13.78 -11.16
C SER A 68 0.64 12.49 -11.30
N GLY A 69 0.41 11.50 -10.43
CA GLY A 69 1.03 10.18 -10.52
C GLY A 69 0.74 9.49 -11.85
N TYR A 70 -0.50 9.54 -12.31
CA TYR A 70 -0.88 9.03 -13.63
C TYR A 70 -0.09 9.72 -14.75
N GLU A 71 0.02 11.06 -14.75
CA GLU A 71 0.76 11.80 -15.78
C GLU A 71 2.26 11.47 -15.76
N ILE A 72 2.87 11.34 -14.57
CA ILE A 72 4.26 10.90 -14.41
C ILE A 72 4.45 9.52 -15.04
N LEU A 73 3.59 8.56 -14.69
CA LEU A 73 3.68 7.18 -15.18
C LEU A 73 3.50 7.11 -16.70
N ARG A 74 2.50 7.79 -17.25
CA ARG A 74 2.24 7.78 -18.70
C ARG A 74 3.38 8.43 -19.49
N SER A 75 3.94 9.52 -18.97
CA SER A 75 5.10 10.18 -19.61
C SER A 75 6.36 9.31 -19.55
N SER A 76 6.45 8.41 -18.58
CA SER A 76 7.51 7.40 -18.44
C SER A 76 7.25 6.13 -19.27
N GLY A 77 6.18 6.08 -20.08
CA GLY A 77 5.86 4.95 -20.93
C GLY A 77 5.20 3.77 -20.20
N ILE A 78 4.69 4.00 -18.98
CA ILE A 78 3.99 2.96 -18.20
C ILE A 78 2.56 2.81 -18.70
N GLU A 79 2.13 1.57 -18.92
CA GLU A 79 0.80 1.25 -19.47
C GLU A 79 -0.33 1.50 -18.45
N ASP A 80 -1.54 1.67 -18.98
CA ASP A 80 -2.75 1.96 -18.20
C ASP A 80 -3.10 0.86 -17.19
N GLU A 81 -2.68 -0.37 -17.41
CA GLU A 81 -2.86 -1.48 -16.48
C GLU A 81 -2.25 -1.19 -15.09
N ILE A 82 -1.14 -0.45 -15.05
CA ILE A 82 -0.49 0.02 -13.82
C ILE A 82 -0.99 1.42 -13.45
N ALA A 83 -1.05 2.32 -14.43
CA ALA A 83 -1.27 3.74 -14.17
C ALA A 83 -2.71 4.07 -13.76
N LEU A 84 -3.73 3.34 -14.26
CA LEU A 84 -5.14 3.63 -13.93
C LEU A 84 -5.51 3.29 -12.47
N PRO A 85 -5.13 2.13 -11.89
CA PRO A 85 -5.35 1.88 -10.46
C PRO A 85 -4.71 2.97 -9.59
N ILE A 86 -3.51 3.43 -9.95
CA ILE A 86 -2.79 4.51 -9.25
C ILE A 86 -3.54 5.83 -9.38
N LYS A 87 -4.01 6.20 -10.57
CA LYS A 87 -4.85 7.39 -10.76
C LYS A 87 -6.06 7.38 -9.83
N ARG A 88 -6.72 6.24 -9.72
CA ARG A 88 -8.01 6.09 -9.03
C ARG A 88 -7.89 5.88 -7.53
N HIS A 89 -6.68 5.65 -6.99
CA HIS A 89 -6.56 5.32 -5.57
C HIS A 89 -6.86 6.50 -4.64
N ASN A 90 -6.85 7.74 -5.14
CA ASN A 90 -7.26 8.90 -4.35
C ASN A 90 -8.78 8.94 -4.15
N HIS A 91 -9.23 8.42 -3.01
CA HIS A 91 -10.65 8.34 -2.65
C HIS A 91 -11.33 9.72 -2.45
N LEU A 92 -10.56 10.78 -2.25
CA LEU A 92 -11.11 12.15 -2.14
C LEU A 92 -11.66 12.65 -3.47
N ILE A 93 -11.12 12.16 -4.59
CA ILE A 93 -11.54 12.53 -5.94
C ILE A 93 -12.54 11.51 -6.49
N PHE A 94 -12.24 10.22 -6.34
CA PHE A 94 -13.01 9.14 -6.98
C PHE A 94 -14.01 8.46 -6.05
N GLY A 95 -14.05 8.84 -4.77
CA GLY A 95 -14.90 8.19 -3.77
C GLY A 95 -14.48 6.74 -3.52
N ASN A 96 -15.46 5.91 -3.17
CA ASN A 96 -15.23 4.49 -2.88
C ASN A 96 -15.83 3.55 -3.94
N ASP A 97 -16.02 4.04 -5.16
CA ASP A 97 -16.62 3.28 -6.26
C ASP A 97 -15.55 2.48 -7.01
N TYR A 98 -14.92 1.54 -6.30
CA TYR A 98 -13.92 0.62 -6.83
C TYR A 98 -14.59 -0.67 -7.28
N THR A 99 -14.29 -1.10 -8.51
CA THR A 99 -14.97 -2.24 -9.13
C THR A 99 -14.06 -3.43 -9.43
N THR A 100 -12.74 -3.20 -9.48
CA THR A 100 -11.77 -4.25 -9.75
C THR A 100 -11.05 -4.70 -8.47
N PRO A 101 -10.65 -5.99 -8.38
CA PRO A 101 -9.91 -6.49 -7.23
C PRO A 101 -8.63 -5.68 -6.95
N VAL A 102 -7.89 -5.28 -7.98
CA VAL A 102 -6.65 -4.51 -7.82
C VAL A 102 -6.88 -3.14 -7.20
N GLU A 103 -7.93 -2.41 -7.62
CA GLU A 103 -8.30 -1.12 -7.04
C GLU A 103 -8.68 -1.24 -5.56
N ILE A 104 -9.52 -2.24 -5.25
CA ILE A 104 -9.95 -2.51 -3.86
C ILE A 104 -8.75 -2.89 -3.00
N CYS A 105 -7.91 -3.80 -3.47
CA CYS A 105 -6.75 -4.26 -2.72
C CYS A 105 -5.69 -3.15 -2.54
N LEU A 106 -5.56 -2.22 -3.48
CA LEU A 106 -4.68 -1.05 -3.29
C LEU A 106 -5.18 -0.18 -2.13
N GLN A 107 -6.48 0.08 -2.00
CA GLN A 107 -7.05 0.81 -0.86
C GLN A 107 -6.79 0.10 0.47
N VAL A 108 -6.94 -1.23 0.47
CA VAL A 108 -6.68 -2.06 1.64
C VAL A 108 -5.19 -2.04 2.00
N ALA A 109 -4.32 -2.33 1.03
CA ALA A 109 -2.88 -2.48 1.23
C ALA A 109 -2.24 -1.18 1.74
N ASP A 110 -2.57 -0.04 1.14
CA ASP A 110 -2.10 1.28 1.55
C ASP A 110 -2.41 1.54 3.05
N SER A 111 -3.65 1.27 3.47
CA SER A 111 -4.05 1.51 4.87
C SER A 111 -3.58 0.42 5.83
N VAL A 112 -3.59 -0.86 5.44
CA VAL A 112 -3.23 -1.97 6.33
C VAL A 112 -1.72 -2.05 6.55
N SER A 113 -0.91 -1.75 5.54
CA SER A 113 0.55 -1.75 5.65
C SER A 113 1.01 -0.77 6.75
N GLY A 114 0.50 0.46 6.74
CA GLY A 114 0.79 1.45 7.77
C GLY A 114 0.35 1.01 9.17
N LEU A 115 -0.81 0.35 9.29
CA LEU A 115 -1.28 -0.20 10.57
C LEU A 115 -0.35 -1.29 11.11
N ILE A 116 0.13 -2.21 10.25
CA ILE A 116 1.05 -3.30 10.63
C ILE A 116 2.40 -2.71 11.06
N VAL A 117 2.97 -1.81 10.28
CA VAL A 117 4.24 -1.13 10.60
C VAL A 117 4.14 -0.36 11.92
N ALA A 118 3.03 0.36 12.15
CA ALA A 118 2.77 1.03 13.44
C ALA A 118 2.67 0.03 14.60
N CYS A 119 2.10 -1.16 14.38
CA CYS A 119 2.09 -2.24 15.38
C CYS A 119 3.52 -2.74 15.69
N ALA A 120 4.40 -2.85 14.69
CA ALA A 120 5.80 -3.22 14.89
C ALA A 120 6.54 -2.16 15.72
N TYR A 121 6.36 -0.89 15.42
CA TYR A 121 7.02 0.20 16.19
C TYR A 121 6.64 0.21 17.68
N VAL A 122 5.38 -0.04 18.04
CA VAL A 122 5.01 -0.17 19.47
C VAL A 122 5.51 -1.44 20.14
N LYS A 123 6.06 -2.36 19.36
CA LYS A 123 6.81 -3.56 19.81
C LYS A 123 8.33 -3.36 19.78
N GLY A 124 8.78 -2.10 19.67
CA GLY A 124 10.21 -1.77 19.59
C GLY A 124 10.85 -2.14 18.24
N GLY A 125 10.09 -2.07 17.15
CA GLY A 125 10.51 -2.42 15.79
C GLY A 125 10.45 -3.91 15.47
N LYS A 126 9.98 -4.75 16.41
CA LYS A 126 9.91 -6.21 16.23
C LYS A 126 8.62 -6.61 15.51
N ILE A 127 8.68 -6.72 14.19
CA ILE A 127 7.55 -7.19 13.37
C ILE A 127 7.17 -8.63 13.70
N THR A 128 8.13 -9.47 14.07
CA THR A 128 7.91 -10.87 14.47
C THR A 128 7.03 -11.01 15.73
N ASP A 129 6.88 -9.96 16.54
CA ASP A 129 6.00 -9.93 17.71
C ASP A 129 4.59 -9.42 17.37
N VAL A 130 4.34 -9.04 16.12
CA VAL A 130 3.01 -8.62 15.65
C VAL A 130 2.18 -9.84 15.29
N THR A 131 0.99 -9.91 15.82
CA THR A 131 0.04 -11.01 15.57
C THR A 131 -1.29 -10.47 15.07
N VAL A 132 -2.10 -11.27 14.41
CA VAL A 132 -3.47 -10.92 14.00
C VAL A 132 -4.26 -10.33 15.16
N LYS A 133 -4.14 -10.93 16.35
CA LYS A 133 -4.79 -10.42 17.57
C LYS A 133 -4.34 -9.00 17.93
N THR A 134 -3.03 -8.70 17.75
CA THR A 134 -2.49 -7.35 17.97
C THR A 134 -3.13 -6.37 16.99
N VAL A 135 -3.13 -6.70 15.70
CA VAL A 135 -3.68 -5.85 14.63
C VAL A 135 -5.19 -5.62 14.82
N THR A 136 -5.95 -6.69 15.07
CA THR A 136 -7.40 -6.61 15.32
C THR A 136 -7.73 -5.69 16.52
N LYS A 137 -6.94 -5.77 17.61
CA LYS A 137 -7.10 -4.86 18.75
C LYS A 137 -6.80 -3.41 18.37
N LYS A 138 -5.73 -3.17 17.61
CA LYS A 138 -5.31 -1.82 17.17
C LYS A 138 -6.23 -1.24 16.10
N TYR A 139 -6.78 -2.05 15.22
CA TYR A 139 -7.80 -1.64 14.27
C TYR A 139 -9.01 -0.98 14.94
N LYS A 140 -9.45 -1.51 16.09
CA LYS A 140 -10.59 -0.97 16.87
C LYS A 140 -10.29 0.37 17.57
N SER A 141 -9.02 0.77 17.65
CA SER A 141 -8.60 2.04 18.24
C SER A 141 -8.35 3.07 17.16
N SER A 142 -9.32 3.93 16.89
CA SER A 142 -9.25 4.93 15.81
C SER A 142 -8.11 5.95 16.00
N SER A 143 -7.69 6.21 17.24
CA SER A 143 -6.56 7.11 17.54
C SER A 143 -5.19 6.47 17.27
N PHE A 144 -5.12 5.12 17.19
CA PHE A 144 -3.88 4.43 16.86
C PHE A 144 -3.69 4.41 15.35
N ALA A 145 -2.53 4.86 14.87
CA ALA A 145 -2.26 5.00 13.43
C ALA A 145 -3.45 5.69 12.72
N ALA A 146 -3.80 6.90 13.16
CA ALA A 146 -5.01 7.60 12.74
C ALA A 146 -5.04 7.91 11.23
N GLY A 147 -3.87 7.99 10.58
CA GLY A 147 -3.77 8.15 9.12
C GLY A 147 -4.16 6.90 8.32
N CYS A 148 -4.23 5.72 8.97
CA CYS A 148 -4.67 4.49 8.29
C CYS A 148 -6.19 4.41 8.31
N ASP A 149 -6.84 4.59 7.15
CA ASP A 149 -8.30 4.65 7.05
C ASP A 149 -8.94 3.26 7.18
N ARG A 150 -9.75 3.08 8.24
CA ARG A 150 -10.46 1.83 8.53
C ARG A 150 -11.58 1.53 7.54
N ASN A 151 -12.17 2.55 6.93
CA ASN A 151 -13.20 2.35 5.91
C ASN A 151 -12.57 1.80 4.62
N ARG A 152 -11.39 2.30 4.24
CA ARG A 152 -10.62 1.76 3.11
C ARG A 152 -10.23 0.30 3.35
N MET A 153 -9.75 -0.04 4.55
CA MET A 153 -9.46 -1.44 4.90
C MET A 153 -10.69 -2.34 4.80
N ALA A 154 -11.89 -1.83 5.13
CA ALA A 154 -13.13 -2.60 5.10
C ALA A 154 -13.64 -2.89 3.68
N LEU A 155 -13.16 -2.18 2.64
CA LEU A 155 -13.53 -2.45 1.25
C LEU A 155 -13.17 -3.88 0.82
N GLY A 156 -12.10 -4.43 1.36
CA GLY A 156 -11.61 -5.77 1.04
C GLY A 156 -12.38 -6.93 1.70
N ASP A 157 -13.27 -6.66 2.66
CA ASP A 157 -13.92 -7.72 3.47
C ASP A 157 -14.78 -8.70 2.64
N ASN A 158 -15.24 -8.28 1.46
CA ASN A 158 -15.98 -9.15 0.54
C ASN A 158 -15.07 -9.98 -0.39
N LEU A 159 -13.79 -9.65 -0.49
CA LEU A 159 -12.81 -10.37 -1.31
C LEU A 159 -12.04 -11.40 -0.46
N ILE A 160 -11.54 -10.96 0.70
CA ILE A 160 -10.70 -11.78 1.59
C ILE A 160 -11.17 -11.50 3.04
N PRO A 161 -11.38 -12.53 3.86
CA PRO A 161 -11.67 -12.33 5.28
C PRO A 161 -10.61 -11.46 5.96
N ARG A 162 -11.04 -10.46 6.74
CA ARG A 162 -10.15 -9.45 7.34
C ARG A 162 -8.97 -10.03 8.12
N GLU A 163 -9.20 -11.08 8.88
CA GLU A 163 -8.14 -11.75 9.64
C GLU A 163 -7.10 -12.37 8.69
N ARG A 164 -7.54 -12.91 7.56
CA ARG A 164 -6.67 -13.44 6.52
C ARG A 164 -5.85 -12.33 5.85
N MET A 165 -6.45 -11.17 5.57
CA MET A 165 -5.70 -9.99 5.09
C MET A 165 -4.60 -9.56 6.07
N TYR A 166 -4.87 -9.58 7.37
CA TYR A 166 -3.85 -9.28 8.38
C TYR A 166 -2.74 -10.33 8.43
N GLU A 167 -3.06 -11.61 8.30
CA GLU A 167 -2.06 -12.68 8.22
C GLU A 167 -1.12 -12.46 7.03
N ILE A 168 -1.69 -12.23 5.84
CA ILE A 168 -0.93 -11.94 4.62
C ILE A 168 -0.04 -10.71 4.84
N ALA A 169 -0.60 -9.59 5.29
CA ALA A 169 0.15 -8.36 5.50
C ALA A 169 1.30 -8.52 6.51
N ILE A 170 1.11 -9.27 7.59
CA ILE A 170 2.16 -9.56 8.57
C ILE A 170 3.28 -10.38 7.92
N ILE A 171 2.94 -11.43 7.17
CA ILE A 171 3.92 -12.30 6.50
C ILE A 171 4.75 -11.50 5.51
N GLU A 172 4.10 -10.82 4.58
CA GLU A 172 4.77 -10.10 3.49
C GLU A 172 5.64 -8.93 4.01
N ILE A 173 5.18 -8.19 5.02
CA ILE A 173 5.98 -7.13 5.65
C ILE A 173 7.15 -7.73 6.45
N THR A 174 6.97 -8.91 7.06
CA THR A 174 8.07 -9.61 7.75
C THR A 174 9.16 -10.02 6.78
N ASP A 175 8.81 -10.46 5.58
CA ASP A 175 9.78 -10.89 4.56
C ASP A 175 10.67 -9.75 4.05
N ILE A 176 10.18 -8.50 4.11
CA ILE A 176 10.93 -7.30 3.72
C ILE A 176 11.38 -6.44 4.92
N LYS A 177 11.35 -6.99 6.13
CA LYS A 177 11.62 -6.23 7.36
C LYS A 177 12.95 -5.47 7.35
N GLU A 178 14.01 -6.04 6.77
CA GLU A 178 15.33 -5.40 6.66
C GLU A 178 15.27 -4.14 5.77
N GLU A 179 14.52 -4.17 4.67
CA GLU A 179 14.30 -3.03 3.78
C GLU A 179 13.56 -1.88 4.51
N LEU A 180 12.75 -2.23 5.53
CA LEU A 180 11.97 -1.29 6.34
C LEU A 180 12.67 -0.86 7.64
N GLY A 181 13.86 -1.38 7.93
CA GLY A 181 14.57 -1.15 9.20
C GLY A 181 13.84 -1.73 10.41
N LEU A 182 13.06 -2.81 10.23
CA LEU A 182 12.38 -3.57 11.28
C LEU A 182 13.20 -4.80 11.69
N ASN A 183 12.88 -5.38 12.89
CA ASN A 183 13.55 -6.53 13.47
C ASN A 183 12.64 -7.76 13.53
#